data_fe63e17ba7d4155d87974b81367a7961
#
_entry.id   fe63e17ba7d4155d87974b81367a7961
#
_cell.length_a   1.000
_cell.length_b   1.000
_cell.length_c   1.000
_cell.angle_alpha   90.00
_cell.angle_beta   90.00
_cell.angle_gamma   90.00
#
_symmetry.space_group_name_H-M   'P 1'
#
loop_
_entity.id
_entity.type
_entity.pdbx_description
1 polymer ?
#
loop_
_entity_poly.entity_id
_entity_poly.type
_entity_poly.pdbx_seq_one_letter_code
_entity_poly.pdbx_strand_id
1 'polypeptide(L)'
;MRKHWLDNIRWVTVLIVVIYHLFYMYNAEGIVGVVGKITSMDVQWFDIFMYIVYPWMMVLLFIVSGISSRLYLENHTNKEFVRSRTTKLLVPSTIGLLAFQFIQGYVNMSLGGYGGEFDQAPLFFRYLIMALSGTGVLWYIQVLWLLSLLLVLVRKIEKDHLWNLCGKTNVIVLILLGALVWCAAQILNTPLIVVYRFGLYGCVFFLGYFIFSHDEVIERVKKWFPLFATVACGLCIAFCIVYFGQNYADLPINRSPLFTLFAWFMSLAIIGGFARFFNFENNVTKWFNKRSWGLYVFHYLGLSTVALLFGKSESIPAWAIYILSLAASFALGYALNEIISRIPFFRWAVLGISKKKPEKVKEIEGNDNVQG
;
A
#
# COMPACT_ATOMS: atom_id res chain seq x y z
N MET A 1 -0.76 22.86 9.77
CA MET A 1 0.66 22.60 9.41
C MET A 1 0.75 21.26 8.68
N ARG A 2 1.56 21.13 7.60
CA ARG A 2 1.72 19.86 6.86
C ARG A 2 2.44 18.84 7.74
N LYS A 3 1.91 17.63 7.84
CA LYS A 3 2.50 16.52 8.62
C LYS A 3 3.47 15.74 7.74
N HIS A 4 4.74 16.19 7.65
CA HIS A 4 5.75 15.58 6.79
C HIS A 4 6.02 14.11 7.12
N TRP A 5 5.88 13.72 8.40
CA TRP A 5 6.05 12.34 8.82
C TRP A 5 5.07 11.36 8.13
N LEU A 6 3.84 11.79 7.81
CA LEU A 6 2.87 10.97 7.05
C LEU A 6 3.35 10.70 5.62
N ASP A 7 3.87 11.74 4.97
CA ASP A 7 4.40 11.62 3.61
C ASP A 7 5.66 10.73 3.62
N ASN A 8 6.49 10.86 4.67
CA ASN A 8 7.70 10.05 4.84
C ASN A 8 7.38 8.57 5.11
N ILE A 9 6.38 8.25 5.93
CA ILE A 9 5.91 6.86 6.08
C ILE A 9 5.52 6.27 4.72
N ARG A 10 4.76 7.00 3.90
CA ARG A 10 4.27 6.48 2.62
C ARG A 10 5.39 6.07 1.68
N TRP A 11 6.33 6.98 1.39
CA TRP A 11 7.38 6.65 0.43
C TRP A 11 8.34 5.59 0.95
N VAL A 12 8.69 5.61 2.26
CA VAL A 12 9.51 4.55 2.87
C VAL A 12 8.81 3.20 2.78
N THR A 13 7.51 3.14 3.12
CA THR A 13 6.75 1.89 3.01
C THR A 13 6.67 1.40 1.56
N VAL A 14 6.56 2.29 0.57
CA VAL A 14 6.60 1.89 -0.85
C VAL A 14 7.96 1.28 -1.21
N LEU A 15 9.08 1.82 -0.73
CA LEU A 15 10.40 1.19 -0.95
C LEU A 15 10.46 -0.21 -0.32
N ILE A 16 9.95 -0.35 0.90
CA ILE A 16 9.86 -1.66 1.58
C ILE A 16 9.00 -2.63 0.77
N VAL A 17 7.87 -2.18 0.21
CA VAL A 17 7.00 -3.00 -0.66
C VAL A 17 7.74 -3.47 -1.91
N VAL A 18 8.57 -2.64 -2.54
CA VAL A 18 9.39 -3.05 -3.70
C VAL A 18 10.37 -4.15 -3.31
N ILE A 19 11.08 -3.96 -2.20
CA ILE A 19 12.06 -4.95 -1.69
C ILE A 19 11.32 -6.24 -1.24
N TYR A 20 10.16 -6.09 -0.58
CA TYR A 20 9.32 -7.23 -0.21
C TYR A 20 8.95 -8.08 -1.42
N HIS A 21 8.50 -7.47 -2.53
CA HIS A 21 8.12 -8.21 -3.72
C HIS A 21 9.30 -8.91 -4.41
N LEU A 22 10.54 -8.41 -4.22
CA LEU A 22 11.74 -9.11 -4.67
C LEU A 22 11.89 -10.47 -3.96
N PHE A 23 11.84 -10.47 -2.62
CA PHE A 23 11.92 -11.71 -1.85
C PHE A 23 10.68 -12.58 -2.07
N TYR A 24 9.51 -11.98 -2.15
CA TYR A 24 8.26 -12.66 -2.48
C TYR A 24 8.33 -13.44 -3.81
N MET A 25 8.94 -12.86 -4.86
CA MET A 25 9.04 -13.51 -6.18
C MET A 25 9.86 -14.80 -6.14
N TYR A 26 10.88 -14.86 -5.30
CA TYR A 26 11.84 -15.96 -5.24
C TYR A 26 11.81 -16.71 -3.90
N ASN A 27 10.70 -16.66 -3.18
CA ASN A 27 10.57 -17.23 -1.84
C ASN A 27 10.60 -18.79 -1.86
N ALA A 28 10.99 -19.34 -0.71
CA ALA A 28 11.02 -20.79 -0.49
C ALA A 28 9.71 -21.35 0.11
N GLU A 29 8.75 -20.49 0.49
CA GLU A 29 7.54 -20.86 1.25
C GLU A 29 6.40 -21.42 0.36
N GLY A 30 6.60 -21.53 -0.93
CA GLY A 30 5.61 -22.09 -1.86
C GLY A 30 4.38 -21.21 -2.08
N ILE A 31 4.54 -19.89 -1.98
CA ILE A 31 3.46 -18.93 -2.26
C ILE A 31 3.10 -18.98 -3.75
N VAL A 32 1.82 -19.05 -4.05
CA VAL A 32 1.31 -19.19 -5.42
C VAL A 32 1.51 -17.93 -6.25
N GLY A 33 1.79 -18.10 -7.56
CA GLY A 33 1.87 -16.98 -8.52
C GLY A 33 3.24 -16.31 -8.62
N VAL A 34 4.29 -16.99 -8.17
CA VAL A 34 5.69 -16.53 -8.21
C VAL A 34 6.60 -17.63 -8.82
N VAL A 35 7.85 -17.29 -9.10
CA VAL A 35 8.84 -18.25 -9.60
C VAL A 35 9.21 -19.29 -8.53
N GLY A 36 9.26 -18.85 -7.27
CA GLY A 36 9.72 -19.67 -6.16
C GLY A 36 11.25 -19.64 -6.02
N LYS A 37 11.75 -20.50 -5.15
CA LYS A 37 13.17 -20.60 -4.80
C LYS A 37 14.07 -20.85 -6.00
N ILE A 38 15.06 -19.98 -6.18
CA ILE A 38 16.06 -20.07 -7.26
C ILE A 38 17.48 -20.30 -6.72
N THR A 39 17.64 -20.38 -5.41
CA THR A 39 18.93 -20.65 -4.75
C THR A 39 19.09 -22.16 -4.50
N SER A 40 20.36 -22.62 -4.42
CA SER A 40 20.70 -23.97 -3.99
C SER A 40 20.78 -24.16 -2.47
N MET A 41 20.48 -23.12 -1.69
CA MET A 41 20.55 -23.16 -0.22
C MET A 41 19.46 -24.12 0.32
N ASP A 42 19.77 -24.96 1.29
CA ASP A 42 18.77 -25.80 1.96
C ASP A 42 17.72 -24.94 2.64
N VAL A 43 18.14 -23.94 3.43
CA VAL A 43 17.29 -22.95 4.08
C VAL A 43 17.60 -21.57 3.52
N GLN A 44 16.60 -20.90 2.97
CA GLN A 44 16.72 -19.56 2.41
C GLN A 44 16.50 -18.50 3.52
N TRP A 45 17.46 -18.39 4.45
CA TRP A 45 17.35 -17.59 5.68
C TRP A 45 17.02 -16.11 5.45
N PHE A 46 17.37 -15.52 4.34
CA PHE A 46 17.08 -14.12 4.04
C PHE A 46 15.60 -13.88 3.73
N ASP A 47 14.79 -14.92 3.53
CA ASP A 47 13.32 -14.82 3.43
C ASP A 47 12.71 -14.29 4.72
N ILE A 48 13.44 -14.33 5.85
CA ILE A 48 13.03 -13.71 7.12
C ILE A 48 12.61 -12.24 6.95
N PHE A 49 13.14 -11.54 5.95
CA PHE A 49 12.73 -10.18 5.63
C PHE A 49 11.22 -10.08 5.38
N MET A 50 10.62 -11.06 4.71
CA MET A 50 9.19 -11.08 4.45
C MET A 50 8.38 -11.21 5.73
N TYR A 51 8.83 -12.04 6.68
CA TYR A 51 8.19 -12.21 7.99
C TYR A 51 8.28 -10.94 8.84
N ILE A 52 9.36 -10.19 8.71
CA ILE A 52 9.54 -8.91 9.41
C ILE A 52 8.58 -7.84 8.88
N VAL A 53 8.31 -7.80 7.57
CA VAL A 53 7.61 -6.64 6.97
C VAL A 53 6.15 -6.91 6.60
N TYR A 54 5.80 -8.11 6.17
CA TYR A 54 4.47 -8.43 5.65
C TYR A 54 3.31 -8.14 6.61
N PRO A 55 3.38 -8.47 7.91
CA PRO A 55 2.23 -8.30 8.80
C PRO A 55 1.76 -6.85 8.92
N TRP A 56 2.67 -5.89 8.95
CA TRP A 56 2.35 -4.51 9.29
C TRP A 56 2.34 -3.53 8.10
N MET A 57 3.05 -3.81 6.99
CA MET A 57 3.24 -2.80 5.93
C MET A 57 1.91 -2.30 5.34
N MET A 58 0.95 -3.20 5.09
CA MET A 58 -0.35 -2.81 4.55
C MET A 58 -1.28 -2.25 5.64
N VAL A 59 -1.24 -2.80 6.85
CA VAL A 59 -1.96 -2.26 8.03
C VAL A 59 -1.59 -0.79 8.25
N LEU A 60 -0.30 -0.48 8.24
CA LEU A 60 0.22 0.88 8.38
C LEU A 60 -0.28 1.80 7.26
N LEU A 61 -0.25 1.35 6.00
CA LEU A 61 -0.72 2.17 4.87
C LEU A 61 -2.22 2.48 4.96
N PHE A 62 -3.04 1.55 5.44
CA PHE A 62 -4.47 1.81 5.66
C PHE A 62 -4.70 2.79 6.82
N ILE A 63 -3.95 2.70 7.93
CA ILE A 63 -3.99 3.70 9.01
C ILE A 63 -3.65 5.10 8.48
N VAL A 64 -2.52 5.23 7.76
CA VAL A 64 -2.07 6.49 7.17
C VAL A 64 -3.08 7.06 6.17
N SER A 65 -3.77 6.17 5.44
CA SER A 65 -4.83 6.57 4.51
C SER A 65 -6.08 7.08 5.23
N GLY A 66 -6.42 6.49 6.38
CA GLY A 66 -7.48 6.98 7.26
C GLY A 66 -7.19 8.38 7.78
N ILE A 67 -6.00 8.61 8.36
CA ILE A 67 -5.53 9.93 8.82
C ILE A 67 -5.65 10.96 7.69
N SER A 68 -5.15 10.60 6.51
CA SER A 68 -5.14 11.50 5.35
C SER A 68 -6.54 11.81 4.82
N SER A 69 -7.48 10.88 5.00
CA SER A 69 -8.87 11.09 4.63
C SER A 69 -9.52 12.13 5.55
N ARG A 70 -9.22 12.10 6.85
CA ARG A 70 -9.68 13.14 7.80
C ARG A 70 -9.13 14.51 7.42
N LEU A 71 -7.80 14.62 7.29
CA LEU A 71 -7.14 15.88 6.94
C LEU A 71 -7.64 16.49 5.63
N TYR A 72 -7.97 15.64 4.64
CA TYR A 72 -8.55 16.12 3.39
C TYR A 72 -9.97 16.67 3.60
N LEU A 73 -10.79 15.96 4.37
CA LEU A 73 -12.20 16.28 4.62
C LEU A 73 -12.41 17.49 5.56
N GLU A 74 -11.38 17.97 6.26
CA GLU A 74 -11.42 19.23 7.02
C GLU A 74 -11.62 20.44 6.11
N ASN A 75 -11.10 20.40 4.88
CA ASN A 75 -11.11 21.52 3.95
C ASN A 75 -11.90 21.25 2.67
N HIS A 76 -12.53 20.07 2.54
CA HIS A 76 -13.22 19.66 1.31
C HIS A 76 -14.55 18.96 1.64
N THR A 77 -15.50 19.11 0.73
CA THR A 77 -16.81 18.45 0.82
C THR A 77 -16.71 16.94 0.56
N ASN A 78 -17.70 16.19 1.03
CA ASN A 78 -17.84 14.76 0.74
C ASN A 78 -17.85 14.48 -0.78
N LYS A 79 -18.47 15.34 -1.58
CA LYS A 79 -18.54 15.21 -3.06
C LYS A 79 -17.15 15.36 -3.69
N GLU A 80 -16.37 16.34 -3.25
CA GLU A 80 -14.98 16.54 -3.71
C GLU A 80 -14.08 15.38 -3.30
N PHE A 81 -14.27 14.88 -2.07
CA PHE A 81 -13.54 13.71 -1.58
C PHE A 81 -13.80 12.49 -2.46
N VAL A 82 -15.08 12.12 -2.67
CA VAL A 82 -15.44 10.97 -3.53
C VAL A 82 -14.88 11.15 -4.93
N ARG A 83 -15.04 12.33 -5.55
CA ARG A 83 -14.50 12.62 -6.87
C ARG A 83 -12.98 12.44 -6.92
N SER A 84 -12.27 12.97 -5.93
CA SER A 84 -10.82 12.84 -5.82
C SER A 84 -10.38 11.39 -5.65
N ARG A 85 -11.08 10.62 -4.77
CA ARG A 85 -10.79 9.20 -4.55
C ARG A 85 -11.10 8.35 -5.78
N THR A 86 -12.22 8.60 -6.45
CA THR A 86 -12.57 7.90 -7.70
C THR A 86 -11.49 8.12 -8.76
N THR A 87 -11.06 9.36 -8.97
CA THR A 87 -10.02 9.64 -9.97
C THR A 87 -8.68 9.01 -9.62
N LYS A 88 -8.28 9.04 -8.32
CA LYS A 88 -6.94 8.60 -7.90
C LYS A 88 -6.83 7.10 -7.63
N LEU A 89 -7.95 6.43 -7.33
CA LEU A 89 -7.95 5.04 -6.89
C LEU A 89 -8.74 4.13 -7.85
N LEU A 90 -10.01 4.48 -8.15
CA LEU A 90 -10.85 3.63 -8.99
C LEU A 90 -10.39 3.66 -10.45
N VAL A 91 -10.11 4.84 -11.00
CA VAL A 91 -9.68 4.96 -12.41
C VAL A 91 -8.42 4.13 -12.70
N PRO A 92 -7.32 4.21 -11.92
CA PRO A 92 -6.16 3.35 -12.15
C PRO A 92 -6.43 1.86 -11.98
N SER A 93 -7.31 1.49 -11.05
CA SER A 93 -7.61 0.08 -10.74
C SER A 93 -8.76 -0.51 -11.58
N THR A 94 -9.28 0.23 -12.56
CA THR A 94 -10.31 -0.24 -13.52
C THR A 94 -9.90 0.13 -14.95
N ILE A 95 -9.99 1.41 -15.32
CA ILE A 95 -9.60 1.87 -16.67
C ILE A 95 -8.10 1.62 -16.90
N GLY A 96 -7.26 1.83 -15.89
CA GLY A 96 -5.83 1.55 -15.96
C GLY A 96 -5.51 0.07 -16.15
N LEU A 97 -6.34 -0.85 -15.61
CA LEU A 97 -6.19 -2.29 -15.87
C LEU A 97 -6.36 -2.59 -17.35
N LEU A 98 -7.41 -2.06 -17.95
CA LEU A 98 -7.69 -2.26 -19.38
C LEU A 98 -6.68 -1.52 -20.26
N ALA A 99 -6.27 -0.30 -19.90
CA ALA A 99 -5.42 0.52 -20.75
C ALA A 99 -3.93 0.12 -20.71
N PHE A 100 -3.46 -0.47 -19.61
CA PHE A 100 -2.02 -0.70 -19.42
C PHE A 100 -1.68 -2.02 -18.68
N GLN A 101 -2.42 -2.37 -17.61
CA GLN A 101 -2.02 -3.48 -16.74
C GLN A 101 -2.22 -4.88 -17.35
N PHE A 102 -2.86 -4.98 -18.52
CA PHE A 102 -2.87 -6.22 -19.30
C PHE A 102 -1.45 -6.72 -19.64
N ILE A 103 -0.47 -5.81 -19.74
CA ILE A 103 0.96 -6.14 -19.93
C ILE A 103 1.47 -6.91 -18.70
N GLN A 104 1.19 -6.40 -17.49
CA GLN A 104 1.52 -7.09 -16.25
C GLN A 104 0.81 -8.45 -16.16
N GLY A 105 -0.45 -8.49 -16.58
CA GLY A 105 -1.24 -9.70 -16.59
C GLY A 105 -0.69 -10.76 -17.55
N TYR A 106 -0.21 -10.36 -18.73
CA TYR A 106 0.48 -11.25 -19.65
C TYR A 106 1.72 -11.88 -18.98
N VAL A 107 2.55 -11.07 -18.31
CA VAL A 107 3.74 -11.56 -17.61
C VAL A 107 3.35 -12.52 -16.47
N ASN A 108 2.33 -12.18 -15.68
CA ASN A 108 1.85 -13.02 -14.57
C ASN A 108 1.36 -14.38 -15.07
N MET A 109 0.59 -14.39 -16.16
CA MET A 109 0.09 -15.64 -16.76
C MET A 109 1.20 -16.49 -17.35
N SER A 110 2.17 -15.86 -18.01
CA SER A 110 3.35 -16.55 -18.52
C SER A 110 4.18 -17.19 -17.41
N LEU A 111 4.34 -16.52 -16.25
CA LEU A 111 4.99 -17.05 -15.07
C LEU A 111 4.21 -18.24 -14.46
N GLY A 112 2.89 -18.15 -14.44
CA GLY A 112 2.00 -19.20 -13.92
C GLY A 112 1.86 -20.44 -14.83
N GLY A 113 2.49 -20.41 -16.01
CA GLY A 113 2.44 -21.57 -16.95
C GLY A 113 1.08 -21.74 -17.62
N TYR A 114 0.24 -20.71 -17.65
CA TYR A 114 -1.05 -20.74 -18.36
C TYR A 114 -0.80 -20.70 -19.89
N GLY A 115 -0.53 -21.88 -20.48
CA GLY A 115 -0.50 -22.14 -21.91
C GLY A 115 -1.60 -23.12 -22.32
N GLY A 116 -1.72 -23.43 -23.59
CA GLY A 116 -2.65 -24.46 -24.09
C GLY A 116 -4.10 -24.02 -24.15
N GLU A 117 -4.91 -24.29 -23.15
CA GLU A 117 -6.34 -23.90 -23.14
C GLU A 117 -6.57 -22.39 -23.21
N PHE A 118 -5.70 -21.61 -22.54
CA PHE A 118 -5.77 -20.15 -22.62
C PHE A 118 -5.48 -19.64 -24.03
N ASP A 119 -4.54 -20.27 -24.75
CA ASP A 119 -4.19 -19.88 -26.13
C ASP A 119 -5.30 -20.20 -27.13
N GLN A 120 -6.21 -21.12 -26.81
CA GLN A 120 -7.37 -21.46 -27.61
C GLN A 120 -8.56 -20.52 -27.36
N ALA A 121 -8.58 -19.75 -26.25
CA ALA A 121 -9.66 -18.83 -25.94
C ALA A 121 -9.73 -17.67 -26.95
N PRO A 122 -10.93 -17.17 -27.29
CA PRO A 122 -11.08 -15.99 -28.16
C PRO A 122 -10.29 -14.80 -27.62
N LEU A 123 -9.68 -14.01 -28.53
CA LEU A 123 -8.78 -12.90 -28.21
C LEU A 123 -9.35 -11.91 -27.17
N PHE A 124 -10.67 -11.64 -27.26
CA PHE A 124 -11.34 -10.75 -26.31
C PHE A 124 -11.30 -11.29 -24.86
N PHE A 125 -11.57 -12.58 -24.66
CA PHE A 125 -11.52 -13.19 -23.34
C PHE A 125 -10.08 -13.28 -22.81
N ARG A 126 -9.13 -13.61 -23.67
CA ARG A 126 -7.69 -13.58 -23.33
C ARG A 126 -7.27 -12.22 -22.84
N TYR A 127 -7.66 -11.14 -23.54
CA TYR A 127 -7.37 -9.77 -23.15
C TYR A 127 -7.98 -9.43 -21.79
N LEU A 128 -9.25 -9.78 -21.54
CA LEU A 128 -9.92 -9.52 -20.25
C LEU A 128 -9.23 -10.26 -19.09
N ILE A 129 -8.88 -11.53 -19.29
CA ILE A 129 -8.18 -12.32 -18.28
C ILE A 129 -6.80 -11.72 -18.00
N MET A 130 -6.05 -11.32 -19.02
CA MET A 130 -4.78 -10.62 -18.84
C MET A 130 -4.96 -9.31 -18.06
N ALA A 131 -5.97 -8.50 -18.42
CA ALA A 131 -6.22 -7.25 -17.71
C ALA A 131 -6.53 -7.50 -16.22
N LEU A 132 -7.39 -8.48 -15.91
CA LEU A 132 -7.72 -8.84 -14.52
C LEU A 132 -6.53 -9.43 -13.75
N SER A 133 -5.73 -10.29 -14.39
CA SER A 133 -4.49 -10.85 -13.81
C SER A 133 -3.45 -9.75 -13.53
N GLY A 134 -3.52 -8.63 -14.28
CA GLY A 134 -2.70 -7.45 -14.06
C GLY A 134 -3.07 -6.62 -12.83
N THR A 135 -4.11 -6.98 -12.06
CA THR A 135 -4.48 -6.26 -10.82
C THR A 135 -3.29 -6.16 -9.86
N GLY A 136 -2.53 -7.25 -9.67
CA GLY A 136 -1.29 -7.25 -8.89
C GLY A 136 -1.37 -6.36 -7.65
N VAL A 137 -0.46 -5.41 -7.55
CA VAL A 137 -0.36 -4.46 -6.42
C VAL A 137 -1.54 -3.47 -6.30
N LEU A 138 -2.38 -3.33 -7.33
CA LEU A 138 -3.50 -2.38 -7.32
C LEU A 138 -4.67 -2.78 -6.42
N TRP A 139 -4.70 -4.02 -5.90
CA TRP A 139 -5.72 -4.47 -4.96
C TRP A 139 -5.90 -3.51 -3.77
N TYR A 140 -4.81 -2.94 -3.28
CA TYR A 140 -4.82 -2.00 -2.16
C TYR A 140 -5.68 -0.76 -2.45
N ILE A 141 -5.54 -0.17 -3.64
CA ILE A 141 -6.30 1.04 -3.99
C ILE A 141 -7.76 0.74 -4.29
N GLN A 142 -8.11 -0.49 -4.70
CA GLN A 142 -9.49 -0.96 -4.83
C GLN A 142 -10.18 -1.00 -3.46
N VAL A 143 -9.54 -1.66 -2.49
CA VAL A 143 -10.05 -1.71 -1.12
C VAL A 143 -10.15 -0.31 -0.52
N LEU A 144 -9.13 0.52 -0.71
CA LEU A 144 -9.10 1.89 -0.20
C LEU A 144 -10.22 2.76 -0.80
N TRP A 145 -10.57 2.56 -2.08
CA TRP A 145 -11.70 3.26 -2.70
C TRP A 145 -13.03 2.86 -2.05
N LEU A 146 -13.27 1.55 -1.87
CA LEU A 146 -14.47 1.06 -1.18
C LEU A 146 -14.56 1.60 0.24
N LEU A 147 -13.49 1.58 1.01
CA LEU A 147 -13.43 2.14 2.36
C LEU A 147 -13.65 3.66 2.37
N SER A 148 -13.23 4.36 1.32
CA SER A 148 -13.49 5.81 1.19
C SER A 148 -14.96 6.11 0.96
N LEU A 149 -15.68 5.27 0.22
CA LEU A 149 -17.14 5.40 0.06
C LEU A 149 -17.86 5.09 1.38
N LEU A 150 -17.48 4.00 2.06
CA LEU A 150 -18.02 3.63 3.35
C LEU A 150 -17.80 4.75 4.39
N LEU A 151 -16.63 5.39 4.37
CA LEU A 151 -16.33 6.53 5.25
C LEU A 151 -17.33 7.68 5.07
N VAL A 152 -17.72 8.00 3.83
CA VAL A 152 -18.69 9.07 3.57
C VAL A 152 -20.07 8.70 4.14
N LEU A 153 -20.46 7.42 4.10
CA LEU A 153 -21.71 6.96 4.72
C LEU A 153 -21.64 7.06 6.24
N VAL A 154 -20.55 6.57 6.84
CA VAL A 154 -20.32 6.62 8.29
C VAL A 154 -20.32 8.07 8.79
N ARG A 155 -19.68 9.01 8.10
CA ARG A 155 -19.68 10.43 8.47
C ARG A 155 -21.05 11.09 8.49
N LYS A 156 -21.96 10.69 7.60
CA LYS A 156 -23.33 11.23 7.58
C LYS A 156 -24.11 10.86 8.84
N ILE A 157 -23.82 9.69 9.41
CA ILE A 157 -24.48 9.17 10.61
C ILE A 157 -23.79 9.69 11.87
N GLU A 158 -22.47 9.64 11.89
CA GLU A 158 -21.60 9.86 13.06
C GLU A 158 -21.52 11.36 13.44
N LYS A 159 -21.50 12.27 12.46
CA LYS A 159 -21.47 13.74 12.63
C LYS A 159 -20.41 14.25 13.61
N ASP A 160 -19.21 13.66 13.55
CA ASP A 160 -18.04 13.96 14.39
C ASP A 160 -18.20 13.64 15.91
N HIS A 161 -19.30 12.98 16.36
CA HIS A 161 -19.46 12.60 17.75
C HIS A 161 -18.41 11.56 18.19
N LEU A 162 -18.28 10.48 17.44
CA LEU A 162 -17.28 9.44 17.71
C LEU A 162 -15.85 10.01 17.53
N TRP A 163 -15.64 10.82 16.52
CA TRP A 163 -14.33 11.44 16.29
C TRP A 163 -13.89 12.27 17.52
N ASN A 164 -14.76 13.15 18.04
CA ASN A 164 -14.47 13.96 19.24
C ASN A 164 -14.18 13.10 20.49
N LEU A 165 -14.88 11.97 20.66
CA LEU A 165 -14.63 11.03 21.74
C LEU A 165 -13.25 10.37 21.61
N CYS A 166 -12.87 10.00 20.38
CA CYS A 166 -11.61 9.31 20.09
C CYS A 166 -10.37 10.16 20.35
N GLY A 167 -10.47 11.50 20.36
CA GLY A 167 -9.35 12.38 20.74
C GLY A 167 -8.87 12.18 22.19
N LYS A 168 -9.71 11.58 23.06
CA LYS A 168 -9.36 11.24 24.44
C LYS A 168 -8.63 9.90 24.59
N THR A 169 -8.40 9.18 23.50
CA THR A 169 -7.74 7.85 23.50
C THR A 169 -6.39 7.92 24.20
N ASN A 170 -6.24 7.16 25.28
CA ASN A 170 -4.98 7.07 26.05
C ASN A 170 -4.17 5.81 25.65
N VAL A 171 -3.00 5.63 26.25
CA VAL A 171 -2.10 4.52 25.92
C VAL A 171 -2.72 3.15 26.21
N ILE A 172 -3.51 3.01 27.27
CA ILE A 172 -4.16 1.75 27.63
C ILE A 172 -5.16 1.35 26.56
N VAL A 173 -5.98 2.32 26.10
CA VAL A 173 -6.92 2.08 25.01
C VAL A 173 -6.17 1.72 23.72
N LEU A 174 -5.06 2.38 23.39
CA LEU A 174 -4.23 2.02 22.24
C LEU A 174 -3.74 0.57 22.28
N ILE A 175 -3.37 0.08 23.46
CA ILE A 175 -2.97 -1.31 23.66
C ILE A 175 -4.17 -2.25 23.46
N LEU A 176 -5.31 -1.94 24.08
CA LEU A 176 -6.53 -2.76 24.00
C LEU A 176 -7.12 -2.82 22.58
N LEU A 177 -6.92 -1.79 21.76
CA LEU A 177 -7.33 -1.80 20.35
C LEU A 177 -6.63 -2.90 19.55
N GLY A 178 -5.51 -3.45 19.99
CA GLY A 178 -4.90 -4.65 19.41
C GLY A 178 -5.86 -5.85 19.40
N ALA A 179 -6.68 -6.03 20.45
CA ALA A 179 -7.71 -7.06 20.47
C ALA A 179 -8.83 -6.79 19.46
N LEU A 180 -9.25 -5.53 19.29
CA LEU A 180 -10.23 -5.15 18.27
C LEU A 180 -9.68 -5.45 16.86
N VAL A 181 -8.40 -5.13 16.61
CA VAL A 181 -7.75 -5.42 15.31
C VAL A 181 -7.70 -6.93 15.06
N TRP A 182 -7.40 -7.74 16.09
CA TRP A 182 -7.44 -9.19 15.96
C TRP A 182 -8.87 -9.71 15.68
N CYS A 183 -9.88 -9.24 16.39
CA CYS A 183 -11.28 -9.60 16.11
C CYS A 183 -11.69 -9.22 14.68
N ALA A 184 -11.32 -8.02 14.22
CA ALA A 184 -11.60 -7.56 12.86
C ALA A 184 -10.90 -8.41 11.78
N ALA A 185 -9.74 -8.98 12.09
CA ALA A 185 -9.02 -9.88 11.19
C ALA A 185 -9.73 -11.22 10.97
N GLN A 186 -10.71 -11.59 11.81
CA GLN A 186 -11.46 -12.84 11.67
C GLN A 186 -12.59 -12.76 10.65
N ILE A 187 -13.04 -11.55 10.29
CA ILE A 187 -14.24 -11.32 9.49
C ILE A 187 -13.92 -10.70 8.11
N LEU A 188 -14.85 -10.87 7.17
CA LEU A 188 -14.81 -10.25 5.83
C LEU A 188 -13.51 -10.52 5.06
N ASN A 189 -13.01 -11.73 5.14
CA ASN A 189 -11.88 -12.21 4.34
C ASN A 189 -12.38 -12.96 3.11
N THR A 190 -11.74 -12.75 1.95
CA THR A 190 -12.08 -13.50 0.75
C THR A 190 -11.34 -14.84 0.72
N PRO A 191 -11.99 -15.95 0.39
CA PRO A 191 -11.35 -17.25 0.39
C PRO A 191 -10.41 -17.48 -0.80
N LEU A 192 -10.70 -16.85 -1.96
CA LEU A 192 -9.95 -17.06 -3.21
C LEU A 192 -8.75 -16.13 -3.35
N ILE A 193 -8.85 -14.90 -2.84
CA ILE A 193 -7.80 -13.89 -2.99
C ILE A 193 -7.43 -13.38 -1.59
N VAL A 194 -6.43 -14.00 -1.00
CA VAL A 194 -6.03 -13.84 0.41
C VAL A 194 -5.72 -12.38 0.82
N VAL A 195 -5.33 -11.54 -0.16
CA VAL A 195 -5.00 -10.14 0.10
C VAL A 195 -6.23 -9.26 0.42
N TYR A 196 -7.46 -9.66 0.02
CA TYR A 196 -8.66 -8.89 0.33
C TYR A 196 -9.20 -9.22 1.73
N ARG A 197 -8.66 -8.54 2.73
CA ARG A 197 -8.99 -8.67 4.15
C ARG A 197 -9.74 -7.44 4.63
N PHE A 198 -11.00 -7.31 4.17
CA PHE A 198 -11.81 -6.10 4.38
C PHE A 198 -12.03 -5.77 5.86
N GLY A 199 -12.22 -6.77 6.73
CA GLY A 199 -12.39 -6.56 8.15
C GLY A 199 -11.17 -5.91 8.79
N LEU A 200 -9.98 -6.50 8.59
CA LEU A 200 -8.73 -5.96 9.12
C LEU A 200 -8.45 -4.56 8.58
N TYR A 201 -8.42 -4.41 7.25
CA TYR A 201 -8.06 -3.14 6.64
C TYR A 201 -9.09 -2.04 6.86
N GLY A 202 -10.38 -2.40 6.91
CA GLY A 202 -11.45 -1.48 7.27
C GLY A 202 -11.29 -0.98 8.70
N CYS A 203 -11.09 -1.89 9.67
CA CYS A 203 -10.88 -1.53 11.07
C CYS A 203 -9.72 -0.54 11.20
N VAL A 204 -8.53 -0.87 10.71
CA VAL A 204 -7.36 0.00 10.88
C VAL A 204 -7.44 1.31 10.08
N PHE A 205 -8.14 1.33 8.94
CA PHE A 205 -8.45 2.56 8.21
C PHE A 205 -9.32 3.50 9.05
N PHE A 206 -10.39 2.97 9.68
CA PHE A 206 -11.25 3.77 10.55
C PHE A 206 -10.55 4.18 11.85
N LEU A 207 -9.70 3.35 12.44
CA LEU A 207 -8.84 3.75 13.55
C LEU A 207 -7.90 4.91 13.14
N GLY A 208 -7.36 4.86 11.92
CA GLY A 208 -6.60 5.96 11.33
C GLY A 208 -7.41 7.27 11.26
N TYR A 209 -8.64 7.17 10.77
CA TYR A 209 -9.55 8.32 10.64
C TYR A 209 -10.01 8.87 11.98
N PHE A 210 -10.49 8.04 12.91
CA PHE A 210 -11.11 8.47 14.15
C PHE A 210 -10.11 8.77 15.26
N ILE A 211 -9.00 8.03 15.36
CA ILE A 211 -8.07 8.10 16.49
C ILE A 211 -6.78 8.82 16.11
N PHE A 212 -6.06 8.33 15.10
CA PHE A 212 -4.73 8.84 14.76
C PHE A 212 -4.74 10.16 13.97
N SER A 213 -5.91 10.70 13.63
CA SER A 213 -6.03 12.03 13.06
C SER A 213 -5.89 13.14 14.10
N HIS A 214 -6.05 12.84 15.40
CA HIS A 214 -5.86 13.77 16.50
C HIS A 214 -4.39 13.97 16.85
N ASP A 215 -3.96 15.22 16.96
CA ASP A 215 -2.57 15.55 17.29
C ASP A 215 -2.21 15.13 18.72
N GLU A 216 -3.15 15.22 19.66
CA GLU A 216 -2.97 14.79 21.06
C GLU A 216 -2.72 13.28 21.14
N VAL A 217 -3.35 12.47 20.28
CA VAL A 217 -3.11 11.04 20.22
C VAL A 217 -1.73 10.74 19.65
N ILE A 218 -1.35 11.46 18.58
CA ILE A 218 0.00 11.32 18.01
C ILE A 218 1.08 11.69 19.02
N GLU A 219 0.90 12.76 19.82
CA GLU A 219 1.85 13.12 20.87
C GLU A 219 1.95 12.02 21.96
N ARG A 220 0.83 11.36 22.30
CA ARG A 220 0.86 10.18 23.20
C ARG A 220 1.61 9.03 22.57
N VAL A 221 1.37 8.70 21.27
CA VAL A 221 2.11 7.65 20.55
C VAL A 221 3.61 7.95 20.49
N LYS A 222 4.01 9.21 20.24
CA LYS A 222 5.40 9.66 20.31
C LYS A 222 6.02 9.45 21.70
N LYS A 223 5.30 9.82 22.75
CA LYS A 223 5.77 9.65 24.13
C LYS A 223 6.02 8.18 24.47
N TRP A 224 5.11 7.30 24.05
CA TRP A 224 5.16 5.87 24.34
C TRP A 224 5.86 5.04 23.25
N PHE A 225 6.52 5.71 22.30
CA PHE A 225 7.30 5.05 21.24
C PHE A 225 8.25 3.96 21.76
N PRO A 226 9.06 4.17 22.84
CA PRO A 226 9.96 3.11 23.31
C PRO A 226 9.21 1.84 23.72
N LEU A 227 8.07 1.96 24.40
CA LEU A 227 7.24 0.82 24.77
C LEU A 227 6.74 0.08 23.51
N PHE A 228 6.14 0.80 22.59
CA PHE A 228 5.61 0.19 21.36
C PHE A 228 6.70 -0.47 20.53
N ALA A 229 7.87 0.15 20.42
CA ALA A 229 9.02 -0.41 19.71
C ALA A 229 9.54 -1.69 20.38
N THR A 230 9.67 -1.71 21.71
CA THR A 230 10.13 -2.89 22.45
C THR A 230 9.14 -4.06 22.29
N VAL A 231 7.83 -3.80 22.44
CA VAL A 231 6.80 -4.83 22.25
C VAL A 231 6.78 -5.32 20.81
N ALA A 232 6.86 -4.41 19.83
CA ALA A 232 6.89 -4.76 18.41
C ALA A 232 8.11 -5.63 18.06
N CYS A 233 9.30 -5.30 18.59
CA CYS A 233 10.50 -6.11 18.40
C CYS A 233 10.34 -7.51 19.00
N GLY A 234 9.80 -7.62 20.22
CA GLY A 234 9.54 -8.91 20.85
C GLY A 234 8.56 -9.77 20.05
N LEU A 235 7.46 -9.17 19.58
CA LEU A 235 6.46 -9.85 18.72
C LEU A 235 7.04 -10.22 17.35
N CYS A 236 7.91 -9.40 16.76
CA CYS A 236 8.61 -9.69 15.54
C CYS A 236 9.50 -10.93 15.67
N ILE A 237 10.31 -10.98 16.73
CA ILE A 237 11.18 -12.13 17.02
C ILE A 237 10.33 -13.38 17.23
N ALA A 238 9.28 -13.30 18.04
CA ALA A 238 8.37 -14.42 18.27
C ALA A 238 7.71 -14.89 16.98
N PHE A 239 7.26 -13.95 16.11
CA PHE A 239 6.64 -14.28 14.83
C PHE A 239 7.63 -14.99 13.88
N CYS A 240 8.85 -14.51 13.80
CA CYS A 240 9.89 -15.15 12.98
C CYS A 240 10.23 -16.55 13.52
N ILE A 241 10.39 -16.74 14.84
CA ILE A 241 10.72 -18.04 15.43
C ILE A 241 9.60 -19.06 15.17
N VAL A 242 8.34 -18.63 15.36
CA VAL A 242 7.18 -19.57 15.27
C VAL A 242 6.83 -19.92 13.83
N TYR A 243 6.94 -18.97 12.90
CA TYR A 243 6.38 -19.15 11.56
C TYR A 243 7.40 -19.17 10.42
N PHE A 244 8.69 -19.00 10.69
CA PHE A 244 9.70 -19.06 9.63
C PHE A 244 9.65 -20.41 8.87
N GLY A 245 9.70 -20.35 7.53
CA GLY A 245 9.57 -21.51 6.67
C GLY A 245 8.11 -21.96 6.40
N GLN A 246 7.12 -21.24 6.94
CA GLN A 246 5.70 -21.49 6.66
C GLN A 246 5.13 -20.39 5.76
N ASN A 247 4.07 -20.68 5.01
CA ASN A 247 3.38 -19.65 4.22
C ASN A 247 2.64 -18.67 5.14
N TYR A 248 3.30 -17.56 5.45
CA TYR A 248 2.77 -16.52 6.35
C TYR A 248 1.53 -15.79 5.79
N ALA A 249 1.26 -15.90 4.49
CA ALA A 249 0.10 -15.29 3.86
C ALA A 249 -1.18 -16.11 4.02
N ASP A 250 -1.05 -17.41 4.30
CA ASP A 250 -2.19 -18.32 4.40
C ASP A 250 -2.87 -18.27 5.78
N LEU A 251 -4.09 -18.81 5.79
CA LEU A 251 -4.80 -19.17 7.00
C LEU A 251 -4.20 -20.47 7.59
N PRO A 252 -4.05 -20.57 8.90
CA PRO A 252 -4.51 -19.65 9.95
C PRO A 252 -3.50 -18.56 10.36
N ILE A 253 -2.28 -18.52 9.79
CA ILE A 253 -1.18 -17.66 10.25
C ILE A 253 -1.57 -16.19 10.20
N ASN A 254 -2.09 -15.72 9.05
CA ASN A 254 -2.43 -14.31 8.84
C ASN A 254 -3.62 -13.82 9.70
N ARG A 255 -4.33 -14.72 10.41
CA ARG A 255 -5.40 -14.41 11.38
C ARG A 255 -4.96 -14.67 12.83
N SER A 256 -3.76 -15.16 13.04
CA SER A 256 -3.28 -15.47 14.41
C SER A 256 -3.20 -14.18 15.25
N PRO A 257 -3.37 -14.31 16.58
CA PRO A 257 -3.14 -13.20 17.48
C PRO A 257 -1.73 -12.63 17.35
N LEU A 258 -0.72 -13.50 17.16
CA LEU A 258 0.67 -13.09 17.03
C LEU A 258 0.89 -12.23 15.79
N PHE A 259 0.33 -12.60 14.63
CA PHE A 259 0.37 -11.81 13.41
C PHE A 259 -0.27 -10.43 13.59
N THR A 260 -1.48 -10.40 14.12
CA THR A 260 -2.27 -9.16 14.20
C THR A 260 -1.76 -8.21 15.28
N LEU A 261 -1.30 -8.72 16.43
CA LEU A 261 -0.67 -7.89 17.44
C LEU A 261 0.68 -7.37 17.00
N PHE A 262 1.49 -8.19 16.31
CA PHE A 262 2.74 -7.71 15.71
C PHE A 262 2.45 -6.58 14.71
N ALA A 263 1.50 -6.76 13.80
CA ALA A 263 1.09 -5.74 12.84
C ALA A 263 0.66 -4.43 13.52
N TRP A 264 -0.13 -4.54 14.59
CA TRP A 264 -0.63 -3.39 15.34
C TRP A 264 0.48 -2.63 16.08
N PHE A 265 1.26 -3.33 16.91
CA PHE A 265 2.32 -2.69 17.71
C PHE A 265 3.45 -2.14 16.83
N MET A 266 3.80 -2.80 15.73
CA MET A 266 4.77 -2.28 14.78
C MET A 266 4.24 -1.02 14.08
N SER A 267 2.95 -0.97 13.75
CA SER A 267 2.33 0.25 13.20
C SER A 267 2.38 1.41 14.20
N LEU A 268 2.09 1.16 15.48
CA LEU A 268 2.21 2.18 16.53
C LEU A 268 3.66 2.66 16.69
N ALA A 269 4.62 1.74 16.69
CA ALA A 269 6.04 2.07 16.76
C ALA A 269 6.49 2.92 15.58
N ILE A 270 6.11 2.55 14.36
CA ILE A 270 6.49 3.31 13.17
C ILE A 270 5.84 4.70 13.17
N ILE A 271 4.55 4.82 13.49
CA ILE A 271 3.87 6.12 13.59
C ILE A 271 4.57 7.01 14.64
N GLY A 272 4.83 6.48 15.83
CA GLY A 272 5.52 7.22 16.90
C GLY A 272 6.93 7.62 16.53
N GLY A 273 7.69 6.71 15.94
CA GLY A 273 9.06 6.94 15.49
C GLY A 273 9.15 7.98 14.39
N PHE A 274 8.30 7.86 13.35
CA PHE A 274 8.29 8.84 12.26
C PHE A 274 7.80 10.21 12.71
N ALA A 275 6.76 10.28 13.53
CA ALA A 275 6.30 11.54 14.09
C ALA A 275 7.35 12.21 14.97
N ARG A 276 8.22 11.44 15.65
CA ARG A 276 9.27 11.95 16.53
C ARG A 276 10.53 12.33 15.78
N PHE A 277 11.02 11.51 14.83
CA PHE A 277 12.34 11.63 14.24
C PHE A 277 12.34 12.01 12.74
N PHE A 278 11.23 11.79 12.03
CA PHE A 278 11.15 11.95 10.57
C PHE A 278 10.07 12.96 10.15
N ASN A 279 9.78 13.96 11.00
CA ASN A 279 8.83 15.04 10.65
C ASN A 279 9.54 16.22 9.98
N PHE A 280 10.32 15.95 8.94
CA PHE A 280 11.05 16.94 8.17
C PHE A 280 10.84 16.74 6.67
N GLU A 281 11.17 17.79 5.91
CA GLU A 281 11.20 17.77 4.45
C GLU A 281 12.55 18.29 3.95
N ASN A 282 13.18 17.53 3.06
CA ASN A 282 14.40 17.90 2.35
C ASN A 282 14.31 17.48 0.87
N ASN A 283 15.36 17.71 0.08
CA ASN A 283 15.37 17.41 -1.35
C ASN A 283 15.16 15.90 -1.63
N VAL A 284 15.69 15.03 -0.78
CA VAL A 284 15.56 13.56 -0.92
C VAL A 284 14.10 13.15 -0.67
N THR A 285 13.50 13.59 0.45
CA THR A 285 12.11 13.26 0.78
C THR A 285 11.13 13.82 -0.26
N LYS A 286 11.37 15.04 -0.77
CA LYS A 286 10.58 15.63 -1.87
C LYS A 286 10.66 14.79 -3.13
N TRP A 287 11.86 14.32 -3.46
CA TRP A 287 12.11 13.51 -4.65
C TRP A 287 11.34 12.18 -4.59
N PHE A 288 11.43 11.46 -3.46
CA PHE A 288 10.71 10.21 -3.24
C PHE A 288 9.19 10.42 -3.18
N ASN A 289 8.70 11.41 -2.44
CA ASN A 289 7.28 11.71 -2.33
C ASN A 289 6.62 11.97 -3.69
N LYS A 290 7.34 12.62 -4.61
CA LYS A 290 6.83 12.89 -5.96
C LYS A 290 6.72 11.62 -6.82
N ARG A 291 7.59 10.61 -6.57
CA ARG A 291 7.77 9.45 -7.46
C ARG A 291 7.28 8.13 -6.88
N SER A 292 7.07 8.06 -5.57
CA SER A 292 6.67 6.82 -4.89
C SER A 292 5.40 6.21 -5.44
N TRP A 293 4.44 7.03 -5.89
CA TRP A 293 3.21 6.53 -6.49
C TRP A 293 3.46 5.77 -7.80
N GLY A 294 4.23 6.33 -8.72
CA GLY A 294 4.57 5.64 -9.96
C GLY A 294 5.43 4.40 -9.72
N LEU A 295 6.39 4.49 -8.79
CA LEU A 295 7.17 3.33 -8.37
C LEU A 295 6.25 2.22 -7.83
N TYR A 296 5.28 2.56 -6.98
CA TYR A 296 4.29 1.60 -6.48
C TYR A 296 3.51 0.91 -7.61
N VAL A 297 3.09 1.65 -8.63
CA VAL A 297 2.27 1.10 -9.73
C VAL A 297 3.07 0.18 -10.66
N PHE A 298 4.34 0.48 -10.92
CA PHE A 298 5.09 -0.15 -12.01
C PHE A 298 6.23 -1.07 -11.57
N HIS A 299 6.66 -1.06 -10.30
CA HIS A 299 7.82 -1.85 -9.86
C HIS A 299 7.67 -3.35 -10.14
N TYR A 300 6.45 -3.87 -9.97
CA TYR A 300 6.20 -5.31 -10.11
C TYR A 300 6.36 -5.78 -11.55
N LEU A 301 6.10 -4.90 -12.55
CA LEU A 301 6.32 -5.22 -13.96
C LEU A 301 7.82 -5.44 -14.25
N GLY A 302 8.69 -4.58 -13.72
CA GLY A 302 10.14 -4.74 -13.87
C GLY A 302 10.64 -6.04 -13.24
N LEU A 303 10.20 -6.30 -12.02
CA LEU A 303 10.53 -7.50 -11.26
C LEU A 303 10.08 -8.77 -11.99
N SER A 304 8.80 -8.86 -12.31
CA SER A 304 8.21 -10.07 -12.90
C SER A 304 8.71 -10.34 -14.33
N THR A 305 9.08 -9.29 -15.08
CA THR A 305 9.70 -9.46 -16.40
C THR A 305 11.08 -10.11 -16.28
N VAL A 306 11.92 -9.68 -15.35
CA VAL A 306 13.22 -10.32 -15.09
C VAL A 306 13.02 -11.77 -14.61
N ALA A 307 12.05 -11.98 -13.71
CA ALA A 307 11.69 -13.29 -13.22
C ALA A 307 11.24 -14.24 -14.35
N LEU A 308 10.43 -13.74 -15.30
CA LEU A 308 10.00 -14.52 -16.46
C LEU A 308 11.17 -14.90 -17.39
N LEU A 309 12.08 -13.95 -17.64
CA LEU A 309 13.17 -14.15 -18.58
C LEU A 309 14.31 -14.99 -18.00
N PHE A 310 14.62 -14.82 -16.73
CA PHE A 310 15.85 -15.35 -16.13
C PHE A 310 15.61 -16.20 -14.86
N GLY A 311 14.40 -16.22 -14.30
CA GLY A 311 14.12 -16.89 -13.03
C GLY A 311 14.36 -18.41 -13.03
N LYS A 312 14.35 -19.05 -14.22
CA LYS A 312 14.65 -20.47 -14.42
C LYS A 312 15.99 -20.72 -15.12
N SER A 313 16.85 -19.70 -15.22
CA SER A 313 18.14 -19.82 -15.90
C SER A 313 19.15 -20.55 -15.01
N GLU A 314 19.73 -21.61 -15.52
CA GLU A 314 20.85 -22.31 -14.86
C GLU A 314 22.20 -21.61 -15.09
N SER A 315 22.29 -20.74 -16.10
CA SER A 315 23.53 -20.06 -16.48
C SER A 315 23.80 -18.78 -15.68
N ILE A 316 22.77 -18.21 -15.04
CA ILE A 316 22.87 -16.95 -14.29
C ILE A 316 22.77 -17.26 -12.80
N PRO A 317 23.77 -16.85 -11.99
CA PRO A 317 23.72 -17.12 -10.54
C PRO A 317 22.56 -16.36 -9.88
N ALA A 318 21.92 -16.98 -8.89
CA ALA A 318 20.75 -16.46 -8.21
C ALA A 318 20.92 -15.01 -7.72
N TRP A 319 22.08 -14.67 -7.11
CA TRP A 319 22.34 -13.31 -6.62
C TRP A 319 22.29 -12.25 -7.73
N ALA A 320 22.73 -12.60 -8.95
CA ALA A 320 22.68 -11.67 -10.09
C ALA A 320 21.23 -11.47 -10.55
N ILE A 321 20.38 -12.50 -10.51
CA ILE A 321 18.94 -12.41 -10.81
C ILE A 321 18.25 -11.48 -9.77
N TYR A 322 18.58 -11.61 -8.47
CA TYR A 322 18.06 -10.73 -7.43
C TYR A 322 18.44 -9.26 -7.68
N ILE A 323 19.71 -8.98 -7.97
CA ILE A 323 20.19 -7.62 -8.25
C ILE A 323 19.52 -7.06 -9.51
N LEU A 324 19.45 -7.84 -10.59
CA LEU A 324 18.83 -7.44 -11.84
C LEU A 324 17.34 -7.14 -11.67
N SER A 325 16.62 -7.97 -10.91
CA SER A 325 15.21 -7.80 -10.59
C SER A 325 14.95 -6.51 -9.79
N LEU A 326 15.80 -6.25 -8.80
CA LEU A 326 15.71 -5.01 -8.02
C LEU A 326 16.00 -3.78 -8.89
N ALA A 327 17.07 -3.83 -9.67
CA ALA A 327 17.43 -2.74 -10.60
C ALA A 327 16.32 -2.50 -11.63
N ALA A 328 15.75 -3.55 -12.21
CA ALA A 328 14.64 -3.45 -13.17
C ALA A 328 13.38 -2.87 -12.53
N SER A 329 13.06 -3.24 -11.28
CA SER A 329 11.93 -2.67 -10.53
C SER A 329 12.02 -1.15 -10.41
N PHE A 330 13.18 -0.64 -10.02
CA PHE A 330 13.40 0.80 -9.88
C PHE A 330 13.52 1.49 -11.23
N ALA A 331 14.31 0.96 -12.16
CA ALA A 331 14.55 1.57 -13.46
C ALA A 331 13.26 1.66 -14.28
N LEU A 332 12.53 0.54 -14.41
CA LEU A 332 11.28 0.50 -15.16
C LEU A 332 10.17 1.29 -14.43
N GLY A 333 10.10 1.17 -13.10
CA GLY A 333 9.16 1.95 -12.28
C GLY A 333 9.34 3.46 -12.47
N TYR A 334 10.59 3.93 -12.49
CA TYR A 334 10.89 5.33 -12.74
C TYR A 334 10.63 5.74 -14.19
N ALA A 335 11.14 4.98 -15.17
CA ALA A 335 11.00 5.28 -16.59
C ALA A 335 9.53 5.33 -17.03
N LEU A 336 8.72 4.33 -16.63
CA LEU A 336 7.30 4.31 -16.93
C LEU A 336 6.54 5.46 -16.26
N ASN A 337 6.88 5.81 -15.03
CA ASN A 337 6.28 6.97 -14.38
C ASN A 337 6.55 8.27 -15.17
N GLU A 338 7.78 8.49 -15.64
CA GLU A 338 8.13 9.68 -16.42
C GLU A 338 7.46 9.69 -17.80
N ILE A 339 7.41 8.55 -18.49
CA ILE A 339 6.79 8.44 -19.83
C ILE A 339 5.27 8.62 -19.71
N ILE A 340 4.62 7.85 -18.85
CA ILE A 340 3.16 7.81 -18.71
C ILE A 340 2.62 9.14 -18.18
N SER A 341 3.35 9.82 -17.28
CA SER A 341 2.95 11.13 -16.78
C SER A 341 2.88 12.22 -17.85
N ARG A 342 3.60 12.06 -18.98
CA ARG A 342 3.59 13.01 -20.12
C ARG A 342 2.44 12.80 -21.09
N ILE A 343 1.86 11.59 -21.15
CA ILE A 343 0.77 11.25 -22.06
C ILE A 343 -0.57 11.49 -21.34
N PRO A 344 -1.39 12.46 -21.76
CA PRO A 344 -2.56 12.92 -21.01
C PRO A 344 -3.56 11.81 -20.65
N PHE A 345 -3.86 10.91 -21.58
CA PHE A 345 -4.77 9.79 -21.35
C PHE A 345 -4.19 8.80 -20.33
N PHE A 346 -2.97 8.32 -20.54
CA PHE A 346 -2.35 7.35 -19.64
C PHE A 346 -2.04 7.94 -18.26
N ARG A 347 -1.65 9.21 -18.19
CA ARG A 347 -1.49 9.91 -16.91
C ARG A 347 -2.77 9.87 -16.08
N TRP A 348 -3.92 10.07 -16.70
CA TRP A 348 -5.21 9.99 -16.02
C TRP A 348 -5.63 8.54 -15.76
N ALA A 349 -5.58 7.68 -16.77
CA ALA A 349 -6.07 6.31 -16.70
C ALA A 349 -5.22 5.43 -15.76
N VAL A 350 -3.88 5.57 -15.76
CA VAL A 350 -2.96 4.69 -15.04
C VAL A 350 -2.47 5.30 -13.73
N LEU A 351 -2.23 6.63 -13.69
CA LEU A 351 -1.73 7.32 -12.49
C LEU A 351 -2.81 8.08 -11.72
N GLY A 352 -4.04 8.19 -12.24
CA GLY A 352 -5.12 8.91 -11.58
C GLY A 352 -4.86 10.43 -11.46
N ILE A 353 -3.99 10.98 -12.31
CA ILE A 353 -3.62 12.40 -12.29
C ILE A 353 -4.43 13.15 -13.34
N SER A 354 -5.43 13.94 -12.91
CA SER A 354 -6.20 14.82 -13.79
C SER A 354 -5.40 16.05 -14.22
N LYS A 355 -5.79 16.68 -15.37
CA LYS A 355 -5.26 17.99 -15.75
C LYS A 355 -5.50 18.98 -14.60
N LYS A 356 -4.47 19.73 -14.19
CA LYS A 356 -4.69 20.95 -13.39
C LYS A 356 -5.61 21.86 -14.20
N LYS A 357 -6.77 22.23 -13.65
CA LYS A 357 -7.47 23.39 -14.14
C LYS A 357 -6.51 24.56 -13.98
N PRO A 358 -6.32 25.41 -15.01
CA PRO A 358 -5.60 26.68 -14.79
C PRO A 358 -6.30 27.38 -13.63
N GLU A 359 -5.52 27.82 -12.65
CA GLU A 359 -6.00 28.72 -11.61
C GLU A 359 -6.62 29.91 -12.34
N LYS A 360 -7.92 30.14 -12.15
CA LYS A 360 -8.50 31.42 -12.54
C LYS A 360 -7.73 32.46 -11.74
N VAL A 361 -6.88 33.21 -12.41
CA VAL A 361 -6.35 34.48 -11.88
C VAL A 361 -7.61 35.28 -11.53
N LYS A 362 -7.86 35.50 -10.24
CA LYS A 362 -8.80 36.50 -9.82
C LYS A 362 -8.20 37.83 -10.31
N GLU A 363 -8.71 38.32 -11.43
CA GLU A 363 -8.55 39.72 -11.77
C GLU A 363 -9.04 40.50 -10.56
N ILE A 364 -8.10 41.15 -9.88
CA ILE A 364 -8.38 42.20 -8.93
C ILE A 364 -8.92 43.34 -9.81
N GLU A 365 -10.25 43.42 -9.92
CA GLU A 365 -10.88 44.63 -10.42
C GLU A 365 -10.41 45.77 -9.54
N GLY A 366 -9.48 46.55 -10.06
CA GLY A 366 -9.07 47.82 -9.51
C GLY A 366 -10.30 48.71 -9.45
N ASN A 367 -10.73 48.99 -8.24
CA ASN A 367 -11.74 49.99 -7.98
C ASN A 367 -11.04 51.37 -7.95
N ASP A 368 -10.75 51.86 -9.16
CA ASP A 368 -10.43 53.28 -9.36
C ASP A 368 -11.71 54.06 -9.23
N ASN A 369 -12.07 54.40 -8.02
CA ASN A 369 -12.94 55.54 -7.74
C ASN A 369 -12.18 56.55 -6.89
N VAL A 370 -11.34 57.31 -7.60
CA VAL A 370 -10.95 58.67 -7.20
C VAL A 370 -11.96 59.62 -7.85
N GLN A 371 -12.84 60.17 -7.10
CA GLN A 371 -13.51 61.43 -7.43
C GLN A 371 -13.73 62.25 -6.15
N GLY A 372 -13.16 63.44 -6.23
CA GLY A 372 -13.68 64.69 -5.80
C GLY A 372 -13.40 65.18 -4.42
#